data_37d0c579c61ce803f34cf9ff83a2b391
#
_entry.id   37d0c579c61ce803f34cf9ff83a2b391
#
_cell.length_a   1.000
_cell.length_b   1.000
_cell.length_c   1.000
_cell.angle_alpha   90.00
_cell.angle_beta   90.00
_cell.angle_gamma   90.00
#
_symmetry.space_group_name_H-M   'P 1'
#
loop_
_entity.id
_entity.type
_entity.pdbx_description
1 polymer ?
#
loop_
_entity_poly.entity_id
_entity_poly.type
_entity_poly.pdbx_seq_one_letter_code
_entity_poly.pdbx_strand_id
1 'polypeptide(L)'
;MRRLTAIPGVLLIAVAAAMWGTDPIIRKTMSGTTSATTIVFGEHVILVLLTLPLLLPALRAVFRAGWRYVGAAVVIGAGASAVATILFTDALIGHSDFITPVVIQKVQPLVAVAAAALLLAERPRPGFWWLFLPALAGFWLVNQPHPFDPSAQGWVVIAEATAAAVLWALGTVLGRYMSRELEFQHVLSLRFFFGLIACAIALPIMGAPAYSNGHDTSLILYLALVTGLVALTLYYYGLQRTPAVLSSLSELTYPAVAVIAGIYAYDQHLAWTQWLGVALILGSVTLLPFRRRRVVAEAPRELLPAAASA
;
A
#
# COMPACT_ATOMS: atom_id res chain seq x y z
N MET A 1 -9.82 -22.30 -1.71
CA MET A 1 -8.42 -21.92 -1.48
C MET A 1 -7.43 -22.37 -2.57
N ARG A 2 -7.50 -23.57 -3.15
CA ARG A 2 -6.53 -24.06 -4.18
C ARG A 2 -6.37 -23.18 -5.44
N ARG A 3 -7.39 -22.43 -5.88
CA ARG A 3 -7.30 -21.59 -7.09
C ARG A 3 -6.52 -20.29 -6.87
N LEU A 4 -6.49 -19.70 -5.67
CA LEU A 4 -5.70 -18.50 -5.37
C LEU A 4 -4.19 -18.78 -5.35
N THR A 5 -3.77 -20.03 -5.12
CA THR A 5 -2.35 -20.42 -5.12
C THR A 5 -1.71 -20.36 -6.51
N ALA A 6 -2.50 -20.38 -7.58
CA ALA A 6 -2.04 -20.29 -8.97
C ALA A 6 -1.83 -18.83 -9.44
N ILE A 7 -2.40 -17.84 -8.73
CA ILE A 7 -2.30 -16.43 -9.11
C ILE A 7 -0.93 -15.88 -8.64
N PRO A 8 -0.14 -15.23 -9.52
CA PRO A 8 1.11 -14.58 -9.12
C PRO A 8 0.88 -13.52 -8.04
N GLY A 9 1.76 -13.50 -7.01
CA GLY A 9 1.64 -12.54 -5.90
C GLY A 9 1.62 -11.07 -6.37
N VAL A 10 2.37 -10.76 -7.42
CA VAL A 10 2.39 -9.44 -8.09
C VAL A 10 0.99 -9.01 -8.55
N LEU A 11 0.19 -9.93 -9.12
CA LEU A 11 -1.17 -9.62 -9.57
C LEU A 11 -2.14 -9.39 -8.40
N LEU A 12 -1.98 -10.14 -7.31
CA LEU A 12 -2.79 -9.94 -6.11
C LEU A 12 -2.53 -8.56 -5.49
N ILE A 13 -1.27 -8.13 -5.47
CA ILE A 13 -0.86 -6.80 -5.00
C ILE A 13 -1.40 -5.71 -5.94
N ALA A 14 -1.34 -5.91 -7.25
CA ALA A 14 -1.88 -4.96 -8.22
C ALA A 14 -3.41 -4.80 -8.08
N VAL A 15 -4.16 -5.89 -7.84
CA VAL A 15 -5.60 -5.82 -7.57
C VAL A 15 -5.88 -5.09 -6.26
N ALA A 16 -5.13 -5.36 -5.20
CA ALA A 16 -5.25 -4.64 -3.93
C ALA A 16 -4.99 -3.13 -4.12
N ALA A 17 -3.95 -2.78 -4.88
CA ALA A 17 -3.63 -1.40 -5.21
C ALA A 17 -4.74 -0.73 -6.05
N ALA A 18 -5.37 -1.46 -6.97
CA ALA A 18 -6.53 -0.99 -7.70
C ALA A 18 -7.72 -0.66 -6.78
N MET A 19 -7.99 -1.51 -5.80
CA MET A 19 -9.04 -1.25 -4.78
C MET A 19 -8.70 0.00 -3.95
N TRP A 20 -7.44 0.19 -3.55
CA TRP A 20 -7.01 1.42 -2.90
C TRP A 20 -7.16 2.66 -3.77
N GLY A 21 -7.15 2.53 -5.10
CA GLY A 21 -7.40 3.64 -6.03
C GLY A 21 -8.76 4.31 -5.85
N THR A 22 -9.75 3.65 -5.23
CA THR A 22 -11.07 4.22 -4.92
C THR A 22 -11.08 5.00 -3.60
N ASP A 23 -10.11 4.77 -2.71
CA ASP A 23 -10.02 5.31 -1.35
C ASP A 23 -10.03 6.84 -1.29
N PRO A 24 -9.17 7.58 -2.05
CA PRO A 24 -9.12 9.04 -1.95
C PRO A 24 -10.45 9.73 -2.28
N ILE A 25 -11.24 9.16 -3.19
CA ILE A 25 -12.54 9.72 -3.59
C ILE A 25 -13.51 9.62 -2.41
N ILE A 26 -13.59 8.44 -1.79
CA ILE A 26 -14.47 8.21 -0.64
C ILE A 26 -14.05 9.10 0.55
N ARG A 27 -12.75 9.22 0.84
CA ARG A 27 -12.27 10.13 1.90
C ARG A 27 -12.63 11.58 1.60
N LYS A 28 -12.48 12.03 0.36
CA LYS A 28 -12.77 13.40 -0.04
C LYS A 28 -14.24 13.78 0.15
N THR A 29 -15.18 12.84 0.05
CA THR A 29 -16.61 13.12 0.30
C THR A 29 -16.90 13.45 1.76
N MET A 30 -16.02 13.07 2.70
CA MET A 30 -16.14 13.38 4.14
C MET A 30 -15.42 14.69 4.54
N SER A 31 -14.87 15.43 3.57
CA SER A 31 -14.22 16.73 3.82
C SER A 31 -15.20 17.73 4.40
N GLY A 32 -14.78 18.37 5.50
CA GLY A 32 -15.60 19.36 6.23
C GLY A 32 -16.64 18.76 7.19
N THR A 33 -16.85 17.45 7.22
CA THR A 33 -17.80 16.77 8.10
C THR A 33 -17.13 15.91 9.17
N THR A 34 -16.01 15.27 8.82
CA THR A 34 -15.31 14.32 9.72
C THR A 34 -13.81 14.53 9.64
N SER A 35 -13.13 14.53 10.79
CA SER A 35 -11.67 14.67 10.85
C SER A 35 -10.96 13.42 10.34
N ALA A 36 -9.74 13.59 9.80
CA ALA A 36 -8.89 12.49 9.36
C ALA A 36 -8.67 11.43 10.45
N THR A 37 -8.41 11.86 11.68
CA THR A 37 -8.20 10.98 12.84
C THR A 37 -9.45 10.16 13.15
N THR A 38 -10.65 10.76 13.12
CA THR A 38 -11.93 10.07 13.34
C THR A 38 -12.20 9.03 12.27
N ILE A 39 -11.96 9.34 11.00
CA ILE A 39 -12.13 8.41 9.89
C ILE A 39 -11.26 7.19 10.11
N VAL A 40 -9.94 7.40 10.32
CA VAL A 40 -8.96 6.30 10.45
C VAL A 40 -9.19 5.51 11.76
N PHE A 41 -9.58 6.15 12.84
CA PHE A 41 -9.97 5.46 14.07
C PHE A 41 -11.18 4.52 13.84
N GLY A 42 -12.24 5.04 13.21
CA GLY A 42 -13.43 4.25 12.88
C GLY A 42 -13.11 3.03 12.00
N GLU A 43 -12.27 3.20 10.98
CA GLU A 43 -11.77 2.09 10.17
C GLU A 43 -11.09 1.03 11.03
N HIS A 44 -10.17 1.44 11.92
CA HIS A 44 -9.42 0.50 12.75
C HIS A 44 -10.29 -0.22 13.78
N VAL A 45 -11.32 0.45 14.34
CA VAL A 45 -12.31 -0.21 15.23
C VAL A 45 -12.99 -1.35 14.48
N ILE A 46 -13.51 -1.09 13.28
CA ILE A 46 -14.18 -2.11 12.46
C ILE A 46 -13.23 -3.24 12.11
N LEU A 47 -12.01 -2.91 11.67
CA LEU A 47 -11.01 -3.89 11.24
C LEU A 47 -10.54 -4.79 12.40
N VAL A 48 -10.35 -4.24 13.60
CA VAL A 48 -10.00 -5.03 14.80
C VAL A 48 -11.15 -5.93 15.20
N LEU A 49 -12.40 -5.44 15.19
CA LEU A 49 -13.58 -6.26 15.51
C LEU A 49 -13.69 -7.46 14.55
N LEU A 50 -13.48 -7.25 13.25
CA LEU A 50 -13.54 -8.32 12.25
C LEU A 50 -12.38 -9.32 12.34
N THR A 51 -11.20 -8.87 12.79
CA THR A 51 -10.02 -9.71 12.95
C THR A 51 -9.78 -10.17 14.38
N LEU A 52 -10.68 -9.88 15.30
CA LEU A 52 -10.57 -10.22 16.72
C LEU A 52 -10.27 -11.71 17.00
N PRO A 53 -10.88 -12.69 16.31
CA PRO A 53 -10.56 -14.10 16.50
C PRO A 53 -9.10 -14.45 16.17
N LEU A 54 -8.44 -13.66 15.31
CA LEU A 54 -7.06 -13.86 14.89
C LEU A 54 -6.06 -13.18 15.83
N LEU A 55 -6.52 -12.24 16.68
CA LEU A 55 -5.64 -11.37 17.46
C LEU A 55 -4.81 -12.16 18.48
N LEU A 56 -5.43 -13.04 19.27
CA LEU A 56 -4.70 -13.80 20.28
C LEU A 56 -3.68 -14.78 19.67
N PRO A 57 -4.01 -15.57 18.63
CA PRO A 57 -3.01 -16.32 17.88
C PRO A 57 -1.88 -15.45 17.31
N ALA A 58 -2.21 -14.29 16.75
CA ALA A 58 -1.24 -13.36 16.17
C ALA A 58 -0.26 -12.81 17.23
N LEU A 59 -0.77 -12.38 18.40
CA LEU A 59 0.04 -11.93 19.51
C LEU A 59 0.99 -13.04 20.01
N ARG A 60 0.47 -14.25 20.18
CA ARG A 60 1.32 -15.40 20.56
C ARG A 60 2.40 -15.69 19.51
N ALA A 61 2.07 -15.61 18.23
CA ALA A 61 3.00 -15.86 17.14
C ALA A 61 4.11 -14.78 17.10
N VAL A 62 3.77 -13.50 17.22
CA VAL A 62 4.76 -12.41 17.14
C VAL A 62 5.70 -12.41 18.36
N PHE A 63 5.20 -12.70 19.56
CA PHE A 63 6.06 -12.81 20.75
C PHE A 63 7.00 -14.01 20.66
N ARG A 64 6.56 -15.15 20.11
CA ARG A 64 7.43 -16.33 19.86
C ARG A 64 8.50 -16.04 18.80
N ALA A 65 8.16 -15.26 17.78
CA ALA A 65 9.12 -14.85 16.73
C ALA A 65 10.20 -13.90 17.26
N GLY A 66 9.93 -13.19 18.36
CA GLY A 66 10.89 -12.36 19.08
C GLY A 66 10.65 -10.86 18.98
N TRP A 67 11.35 -10.09 19.82
CA TRP A 67 11.14 -8.65 20.02
C TRP A 67 11.28 -7.81 18.74
N ARG A 68 12.12 -8.23 17.79
CA ARG A 68 12.28 -7.55 16.48
C ARG A 68 11.01 -7.61 15.66
N TYR A 69 10.28 -8.73 15.72
CA TYR A 69 8.97 -8.88 15.06
C TYR A 69 7.88 -8.08 15.77
N VAL A 70 7.94 -8.00 17.11
CA VAL A 70 7.04 -7.11 17.87
C VAL A 70 7.27 -5.65 17.47
N GLY A 71 8.53 -5.20 17.43
CA GLY A 71 8.88 -3.86 16.97
C GLY A 71 8.40 -3.58 15.53
N ALA A 72 8.59 -4.53 14.62
CA ALA A 72 8.09 -4.43 13.25
C ALA A 72 6.55 -4.31 13.21
N ALA A 73 5.83 -5.12 14.01
CA ALA A 73 4.37 -5.05 14.09
C ALA A 73 3.88 -3.70 14.60
N VAL A 74 4.54 -3.12 15.61
CA VAL A 74 4.23 -1.78 16.13
C VAL A 74 4.47 -0.72 15.06
N VAL A 75 5.60 -0.74 14.37
CA VAL A 75 5.91 0.22 13.30
C VAL A 75 4.92 0.10 12.13
N ILE A 76 4.53 -1.11 11.76
CA ILE A 76 3.52 -1.32 10.71
C ILE A 76 2.15 -0.79 11.17
N GLY A 77 1.70 -1.15 12.37
CA GLY A 77 0.38 -0.75 12.88
C GLY A 77 0.30 0.74 13.20
N ALA A 78 1.16 1.22 14.09
CA ALA A 78 1.14 2.61 14.50
C ALA A 78 1.62 3.57 13.39
N GLY A 79 2.72 3.22 12.72
CA GLY A 79 3.32 4.05 11.68
C GLY A 79 2.56 3.95 10.36
N ALA A 80 2.63 2.78 9.70
CA ALA A 80 2.12 2.64 8.35
C ALA A 80 0.58 2.46 8.26
N SER A 81 -0.09 2.01 9.32
CA SER A 81 -1.55 1.88 9.30
C SER A 81 -2.25 3.12 9.86
N ALA A 82 -1.88 3.61 11.04
CA ALA A 82 -2.53 4.75 11.67
C ALA A 82 -1.95 6.09 11.20
N VAL A 83 -0.71 6.41 11.60
CA VAL A 83 -0.13 7.74 11.38
C VAL A 83 -0.05 8.09 9.89
N ALA A 84 0.44 7.18 9.05
CA ALA A 84 0.51 7.44 7.61
C ALA A 84 -0.87 7.69 6.98
N THR A 85 -1.89 6.92 7.40
CA THR A 85 -3.24 7.09 6.87
C THR A 85 -3.90 8.36 7.40
N ILE A 86 -3.66 8.75 8.65
CA ILE A 86 -4.12 10.04 9.20
C ILE A 86 -3.50 11.20 8.41
N LEU A 87 -2.17 11.23 8.26
CA LEU A 87 -1.45 12.28 7.52
C LEU A 87 -1.93 12.38 6.07
N PHE A 88 -2.06 11.26 5.39
CA PHE A 88 -2.55 11.26 4.01
C PHE A 88 -4.01 11.72 3.91
N THR A 89 -4.86 11.29 4.83
CA THR A 89 -6.27 11.71 4.87
C THR A 89 -6.36 13.21 5.16
N ASP A 90 -5.56 13.73 6.09
CA ASP A 90 -5.53 15.16 6.41
C ASP A 90 -5.05 15.99 5.21
N ALA A 91 -3.98 15.56 4.56
CA ALA A 91 -3.51 16.17 3.31
C ALA A 91 -4.59 16.22 2.22
N LEU A 92 -5.49 15.21 2.16
CA LEU A 92 -6.59 15.16 1.19
C LEU A 92 -7.77 16.05 1.56
N ILE A 93 -8.23 15.98 2.83
CA ILE A 93 -9.49 16.62 3.24
C ILE A 93 -9.27 18.00 3.87
N GLY A 94 -8.13 18.23 4.49
CA GLY A 94 -7.77 19.50 5.15
C GLY A 94 -7.37 20.61 4.19
N HIS A 95 -7.10 20.27 2.93
CA HIS A 95 -6.60 21.21 1.92
C HIS A 95 -7.42 21.12 0.63
N SER A 96 -7.39 22.19 -0.19
CA SER A 96 -8.14 22.24 -1.46
C SER A 96 -7.52 21.35 -2.56
N ASP A 97 -6.24 21.01 -2.43
CA ASP A 97 -5.49 20.25 -3.44
C ASP A 97 -5.60 18.73 -3.22
N PHE A 98 -6.30 18.08 -4.15
CA PHE A 98 -6.42 16.63 -4.18
C PHE A 98 -5.21 15.94 -4.84
N ILE A 99 -4.53 16.64 -5.76
CA ILE A 99 -3.52 16.03 -6.64
C ILE A 99 -2.19 15.85 -5.93
N THR A 100 -1.70 16.88 -5.23
CA THR A 100 -0.38 16.86 -4.58
C THR A 100 -0.19 15.70 -3.61
N PRO A 101 -1.11 15.38 -2.67
CA PRO A 101 -0.94 14.22 -1.79
C PRO A 101 -0.83 12.91 -2.56
N VAL A 102 -1.64 12.73 -3.61
CA VAL A 102 -1.63 11.52 -4.45
C VAL A 102 -0.33 11.41 -5.25
N VAL A 103 0.23 12.53 -5.74
CA VAL A 103 1.50 12.55 -6.48
C VAL A 103 2.69 12.24 -5.57
N ILE A 104 2.82 12.94 -4.46
CA ILE A 104 3.96 12.80 -3.54
C ILE A 104 4.06 11.39 -2.97
N GLN A 105 2.93 10.73 -2.73
CA GLN A 105 2.89 9.33 -2.29
C GLN A 105 3.73 8.39 -3.17
N LYS A 106 4.02 8.78 -4.41
CA LYS A 106 4.75 7.93 -5.37
C LYS A 106 6.27 8.00 -5.24
N VAL A 107 6.76 8.72 -4.28
CA VAL A 107 8.11 8.51 -3.75
C VAL A 107 8.20 7.16 -3.00
N GLN A 108 7.07 6.61 -2.54
CA GLN A 108 6.99 5.34 -1.83
C GLN A 108 7.79 4.19 -2.47
N PRO A 109 7.70 3.90 -3.79
CA PRO A 109 8.49 2.83 -4.39
C PRO A 109 10.00 3.05 -4.30
N LEU A 110 10.48 4.29 -4.40
CA LEU A 110 11.90 4.62 -4.26
C LEU A 110 12.38 4.35 -2.84
N VAL A 111 11.61 4.81 -1.85
CA VAL A 111 11.90 4.55 -0.43
C VAL A 111 11.84 3.05 -0.12
N ALA A 112 10.85 2.33 -0.65
CA ALA A 112 10.72 0.89 -0.45
C ALA A 112 11.89 0.10 -1.06
N VAL A 113 12.36 0.49 -2.26
CA VAL A 113 13.56 -0.12 -2.88
C VAL A 113 14.79 0.10 -2.02
N ALA A 114 15.02 1.34 -1.56
CA ALA A 114 16.14 1.66 -0.68
C ALA A 114 16.05 0.90 0.66
N ALA A 115 14.89 0.91 1.31
CA ALA A 115 14.67 0.21 2.57
C ALA A 115 14.78 -1.33 2.42
N ALA A 116 14.27 -1.91 1.33
CA ALA A 116 14.40 -3.34 1.06
C ALA A 116 15.87 -3.75 0.83
N ALA A 117 16.65 -2.91 0.15
CA ALA A 117 18.08 -3.15 -0.04
C ALA A 117 18.85 -3.11 1.30
N LEU A 118 18.51 -2.17 2.19
CA LEU A 118 19.17 -1.97 3.47
C LEU A 118 18.74 -3.01 4.52
N LEU A 119 17.43 -3.25 4.65
CA LEU A 119 16.86 -4.05 5.74
C LEU A 119 16.72 -5.54 5.40
N LEU A 120 16.46 -5.87 4.13
CA LEU A 120 16.19 -7.24 3.69
C LEU A 120 17.30 -7.83 2.80
N ALA A 121 18.31 -7.05 2.43
CA ALA A 121 19.31 -7.38 1.42
C ALA A 121 18.70 -7.74 0.03
N GLU A 122 17.47 -7.29 -0.25
CA GLU A 122 16.79 -7.48 -1.52
C GLU A 122 17.22 -6.39 -2.51
N ARG A 123 18.19 -6.68 -3.38
CA ARG A 123 18.64 -5.72 -4.39
C ARG A 123 17.84 -5.85 -5.68
N PRO A 124 17.44 -4.72 -6.32
CA PRO A 124 16.77 -4.75 -7.61
C PRO A 124 17.74 -5.29 -8.68
N ARG A 125 17.25 -6.20 -9.52
CA ARG A 125 18.02 -6.67 -10.68
C ARG A 125 18.07 -5.58 -11.77
N PRO A 126 19.10 -5.54 -12.63
CA PRO A 126 19.19 -4.52 -13.69
C PRO A 126 17.92 -4.41 -14.56
N GLY A 127 17.27 -5.53 -14.85
CA GLY A 127 16.01 -5.56 -15.61
C GLY A 127 14.81 -4.91 -14.93
N PHE A 128 14.87 -4.66 -13.61
CA PHE A 128 13.83 -3.97 -12.85
C PHE A 128 13.67 -2.51 -13.33
N TRP A 129 14.76 -1.81 -13.57
CA TRP A 129 14.77 -0.40 -13.96
C TRP A 129 14.04 -0.14 -15.29
N TRP A 130 14.08 -1.10 -16.23
CA TRP A 130 13.35 -1.03 -17.50
C TRP A 130 11.84 -1.07 -17.35
N LEU A 131 11.31 -1.48 -16.19
CA LEU A 131 9.89 -1.47 -15.87
C LEU A 131 9.57 -0.37 -14.85
N PHE A 132 10.47 -0.12 -13.92
CA PHE A 132 10.28 0.86 -12.87
C PHE A 132 10.28 2.30 -13.40
N LEU A 133 11.25 2.67 -14.24
CA LEU A 133 11.34 4.03 -14.80
C LEU A 133 10.13 4.39 -15.67
N PRO A 134 9.66 3.56 -16.62
CA PRO A 134 8.42 3.84 -17.34
C PRO A 134 7.20 3.91 -16.43
N ALA A 135 7.09 3.05 -15.40
CA ALA A 135 5.99 3.11 -14.46
C ALA A 135 6.01 4.42 -13.65
N LEU A 136 7.18 4.88 -13.22
CA LEU A 136 7.34 6.16 -12.51
C LEU A 136 7.04 7.35 -13.43
N ALA A 137 7.51 7.32 -14.67
CA ALA A 137 7.18 8.34 -15.68
C ALA A 137 5.67 8.35 -15.98
N GLY A 138 5.07 7.18 -16.15
CA GLY A 138 3.63 7.02 -16.34
C GLY A 138 2.84 7.59 -15.17
N PHE A 139 3.32 7.32 -13.96
CA PHE A 139 2.73 7.88 -12.75
C PHE A 139 2.77 9.42 -12.75
N TRP A 140 3.93 10.03 -13.05
CA TRP A 140 4.05 11.48 -13.17
C TRP A 140 3.06 12.05 -14.16
N LEU A 141 2.96 11.47 -15.36
CA LEU A 141 2.03 11.89 -16.41
C LEU A 141 0.55 11.79 -16.00
N VAL A 142 0.18 10.77 -15.23
CA VAL A 142 -1.18 10.58 -14.72
C VAL A 142 -1.57 11.70 -13.75
N ASN A 143 -0.65 12.10 -12.88
CA ASN A 143 -0.94 13.05 -11.81
C ASN A 143 -0.66 14.52 -12.20
N GLN A 144 0.10 14.75 -13.27
CA GLN A 144 0.43 16.08 -13.78
C GLN A 144 -0.04 16.23 -15.22
N PRO A 145 -1.27 16.76 -15.47
CA PRO A 145 -1.75 17.03 -16.82
C PRO A 145 -0.80 17.96 -17.60
N HIS A 146 -0.15 18.88 -16.88
CA HIS A 146 0.88 19.79 -17.38
C HIS A 146 2.24 19.44 -16.75
N PRO A 147 2.94 18.39 -17.24
CA PRO A 147 4.10 17.81 -16.57
C PRO A 147 5.32 18.74 -16.48
N PHE A 148 5.34 19.83 -17.24
CA PHE A 148 6.42 20.84 -17.25
C PHE A 148 6.09 22.10 -16.45
N ASP A 149 4.88 22.21 -15.90
CA ASP A 149 4.43 23.31 -15.05
C ASP A 149 3.67 22.75 -13.83
N PRO A 150 4.34 22.05 -12.92
CA PRO A 150 3.70 21.46 -11.76
C PRO A 150 3.33 22.55 -10.75
N SER A 151 2.04 22.61 -10.39
CA SER A 151 1.58 23.42 -9.27
C SER A 151 1.89 22.72 -7.95
N ALA A 152 2.66 23.34 -7.08
CA ALA A 152 2.88 22.89 -5.71
C ALA A 152 2.09 23.78 -4.75
N GLN A 153 1.22 23.18 -3.94
CA GLN A 153 0.54 23.87 -2.84
C GLN A 153 1.24 23.53 -1.51
N GLY A 154 1.31 24.48 -0.66
CA GLY A 154 1.72 24.48 0.77
C GLY A 154 2.68 23.39 1.27
N TRP A 155 3.70 23.78 1.98
CA TRP A 155 4.71 22.87 2.56
C TRP A 155 4.12 21.82 3.51
N VAL A 156 2.97 22.11 4.16
CA VAL A 156 2.31 21.18 5.10
C VAL A 156 1.82 19.95 4.36
N VAL A 157 1.06 20.12 3.25
CA VAL A 157 0.55 19.03 2.40
C VAL A 157 1.70 18.15 1.89
N ILE A 158 2.79 18.79 1.44
CA ILE A 158 3.98 18.09 0.95
C ILE A 158 4.62 17.26 2.06
N ALA A 159 4.77 17.84 3.27
CA ALA A 159 5.35 17.14 4.41
C ALA A 159 4.50 15.96 4.86
N GLU A 160 3.19 16.13 5.01
CA GLU A 160 2.25 15.07 5.40
C GLU A 160 2.23 13.93 4.39
N ALA A 161 2.08 14.24 3.10
CA ALA A 161 2.06 13.24 2.05
C ALA A 161 3.41 12.50 1.91
N THR A 162 4.54 13.20 2.09
CA THR A 162 5.88 12.60 2.08
C THR A 162 6.07 11.68 3.29
N ALA A 163 5.70 12.12 4.48
CA ALA A 163 5.78 11.30 5.69
C ALA A 163 4.91 10.04 5.56
N ALA A 164 3.69 10.18 5.05
CA ALA A 164 2.81 9.05 4.76
C ALA A 164 3.46 8.06 3.78
N ALA A 165 4.04 8.56 2.67
CA ALA A 165 4.72 7.73 1.67
C ALA A 165 5.91 6.95 2.27
N VAL A 166 6.72 7.59 3.11
CA VAL A 166 7.85 6.95 3.80
C VAL A 166 7.36 5.85 4.75
N LEU A 167 6.35 6.15 5.57
CA LEU A 167 5.79 5.18 6.52
C LEU A 167 5.16 3.98 5.80
N TRP A 168 4.44 4.17 4.71
CA TRP A 168 3.89 3.07 3.92
C TRP A 168 4.97 2.23 3.24
N ALA A 169 6.03 2.88 2.73
CA ALA A 169 7.18 2.17 2.18
C ALA A 169 7.85 1.27 3.24
N LEU A 170 8.06 1.78 4.45
CA LEU A 170 8.55 0.99 5.57
C LEU A 170 7.58 -0.14 5.93
N GLY A 171 6.27 0.14 5.92
CA GLY A 171 5.23 -0.86 6.14
C GLY A 171 5.29 -2.02 5.14
N THR A 172 5.53 -1.74 3.86
CA THR A 172 5.74 -2.75 2.81
C THR A 172 6.96 -3.63 3.10
N VAL A 173 8.10 -3.00 3.43
CA VAL A 173 9.35 -3.72 3.68
C VAL A 173 9.27 -4.56 4.97
N LEU A 174 8.76 -3.98 6.05
CA LEU A 174 8.58 -4.68 7.31
C LEU A 174 7.49 -5.76 7.22
N GLY A 175 6.42 -5.53 6.46
CA GLY A 175 5.40 -6.54 6.16
C GLY A 175 6.01 -7.74 5.44
N ARG A 176 6.90 -7.51 4.47
CA ARG A 176 7.67 -8.57 3.81
C ARG A 176 8.61 -9.29 4.78
N TYR A 177 9.27 -8.55 5.68
CA TYR A 177 10.10 -9.12 6.75
C TYR A 177 9.29 -10.05 7.66
N MET A 178 8.15 -9.57 8.17
CA MET A 178 7.28 -10.36 9.06
C MET A 178 6.72 -11.60 8.37
N SER A 179 6.41 -11.52 7.08
CA SER A 179 5.89 -12.64 6.28
C SER A 179 6.88 -13.79 6.07
N ARG A 180 8.11 -13.69 6.58
CA ARG A 180 9.07 -14.81 6.61
C ARG A 180 8.79 -15.81 7.74
N GLU A 181 8.23 -15.33 8.85
CA GLU A 181 7.98 -16.11 10.07
C GLU A 181 6.51 -16.19 10.44
N LEU A 182 5.70 -15.17 10.08
CA LEU A 182 4.29 -15.10 10.43
C LEU A 182 3.41 -15.31 9.19
N GLU A 183 2.28 -15.95 9.38
CA GLU A 183 1.23 -16.02 8.37
C GLU A 183 0.65 -14.61 8.11
N PHE A 184 0.22 -14.36 6.86
CA PHE A 184 -0.30 -13.05 6.46
C PHE A 184 -1.46 -12.56 7.34
N GLN A 185 -2.33 -13.47 7.78
CA GLN A 185 -3.45 -13.17 8.66
C GLN A 185 -3.02 -12.66 10.04
N HIS A 186 -1.90 -13.16 10.58
CA HIS A 186 -1.32 -12.67 11.82
C HIS A 186 -0.75 -11.26 11.63
N VAL A 187 -0.01 -11.03 10.52
CA VAL A 187 0.52 -9.69 10.20
C VAL A 187 -0.61 -8.68 10.04
N LEU A 188 -1.70 -9.07 9.36
CA LEU A 188 -2.87 -8.23 9.15
C LEU A 188 -3.56 -7.85 10.48
N SER A 189 -3.83 -8.84 11.34
CA SER A 189 -4.47 -8.62 12.62
C SER A 189 -3.62 -7.72 13.54
N LEU A 190 -2.31 -7.96 13.62
CA LEU A 190 -1.37 -7.12 14.39
C LEU A 190 -1.32 -5.68 13.85
N ARG A 191 -1.33 -5.52 12.53
CA ARG A 191 -1.38 -4.20 11.88
C ARG A 191 -2.59 -3.39 12.35
N PHE A 192 -3.78 -3.99 12.32
CA PHE A 192 -5.00 -3.31 12.75
C PHE A 192 -5.01 -3.04 14.25
N PHE A 193 -4.57 -3.99 15.06
CA PHE A 193 -4.54 -3.84 16.52
C PHE A 193 -3.60 -2.71 16.97
N PHE A 194 -2.34 -2.70 16.52
CA PHE A 194 -1.42 -1.60 16.86
C PHE A 194 -1.82 -0.28 16.21
N GLY A 195 -2.48 -0.33 15.04
CA GLY A 195 -3.10 0.83 14.42
C GLY A 195 -4.21 1.42 15.27
N LEU A 196 -5.12 0.59 15.80
CA LEU A 196 -6.19 1.04 16.68
C LEU A 196 -5.63 1.72 17.93
N ILE A 197 -4.60 1.14 18.56
CA ILE A 197 -3.97 1.75 19.73
C ILE A 197 -3.41 3.13 19.39
N ALA A 198 -2.72 3.26 18.27
CA ALA A 198 -2.15 4.53 17.82
C ALA A 198 -3.25 5.57 17.52
N CYS A 199 -4.34 5.18 16.85
CA CYS A 199 -5.48 6.06 16.59
C CYS A 199 -6.17 6.49 17.89
N ALA A 200 -6.35 5.58 18.85
CA ALA A 200 -6.95 5.90 20.15
C ALA A 200 -6.09 6.91 20.95
N ILE A 201 -4.76 6.86 20.80
CA ILE A 201 -3.85 7.85 21.37
C ILE A 201 -3.92 9.17 20.58
N ALA A 202 -4.04 9.12 19.26
CA ALA A 202 -4.11 10.30 18.42
C ALA A 202 -5.40 11.12 18.61
N LEU A 203 -6.54 10.48 18.90
CA LEU A 203 -7.83 11.18 19.09
C LEU A 203 -7.75 12.33 20.09
N PRO A 204 -7.35 12.12 21.37
CA PRO A 204 -7.27 13.20 22.34
C PRO A 204 -6.17 14.21 22.02
N ILE A 205 -5.06 13.80 21.41
CA ILE A 205 -3.96 14.68 21.02
C ILE A 205 -4.43 15.67 19.93
N MET A 206 -5.22 15.18 18.96
CA MET A 206 -5.74 15.99 17.86
C MET A 206 -7.08 16.68 18.20
N GLY A 207 -7.62 16.47 19.40
CA GLY A 207 -8.94 17.00 19.78
C GLY A 207 -10.08 16.47 18.91
N ALA A 208 -9.92 15.29 18.30
CA ALA A 208 -10.87 14.72 17.37
C ALA A 208 -11.92 13.86 18.10
N PRO A 209 -13.21 13.90 17.67
CA PRO A 209 -14.24 13.03 18.24
C PRO A 209 -14.02 11.57 17.81
N ALA A 210 -14.40 10.63 18.68
CA ALA A 210 -14.31 9.20 18.36
C ALA A 210 -15.40 8.71 17.38
N TYR A 211 -16.43 9.49 17.14
CA TYR A 211 -17.59 9.14 16.33
C TYR A 211 -17.93 10.27 15.36
N SER A 212 -18.41 9.88 14.17
CA SER A 212 -18.94 10.77 13.15
C SER A 212 -20.47 10.59 12.97
N ASN A 213 -21.06 11.29 12.02
CA ASN A 213 -22.46 11.13 11.65
C ASN A 213 -22.74 9.77 10.98
N GLY A 214 -24.03 9.39 10.85
CA GLY A 214 -24.41 8.10 10.29
C GLY A 214 -24.06 7.91 8.82
N HIS A 215 -24.09 8.98 8.01
CA HIS A 215 -23.69 8.94 6.60
C HIS A 215 -22.19 8.63 6.47
N ASP A 216 -21.33 9.38 7.17
CA ASP A 216 -19.88 9.18 7.10
C ASP A 216 -19.47 7.84 7.72
N THR A 217 -20.21 7.34 8.72
CA THR A 217 -19.99 5.99 9.28
C THR A 217 -20.17 4.91 8.21
N SER A 218 -21.13 5.05 7.29
CA SER A 218 -21.30 4.10 6.18
C SER A 218 -20.14 4.13 5.19
N LEU A 219 -19.56 5.31 4.94
CA LEU A 219 -18.36 5.47 4.11
C LEU A 219 -17.12 4.89 4.80
N ILE A 220 -16.98 5.10 6.10
CA ILE A 220 -15.92 4.50 6.93
C ILE A 220 -16.04 2.96 6.90
N LEU A 221 -17.26 2.41 6.96
CA LEU A 221 -17.48 0.97 6.83
C LEU A 221 -17.02 0.46 5.45
N TYR A 222 -17.34 1.19 4.38
CA TYR A 222 -16.84 0.85 3.04
C TYR A 222 -15.30 0.86 3.00
N LEU A 223 -14.65 1.90 3.50
CA LEU A 223 -13.19 2.00 3.57
C LEU A 223 -12.60 0.82 4.36
N ALA A 224 -13.15 0.52 5.54
CA ALA A 224 -12.68 -0.59 6.37
C ALA A 224 -12.81 -1.95 5.65
N LEU A 225 -13.95 -2.23 5.02
CA LEU A 225 -14.20 -3.52 4.38
C LEU A 225 -13.44 -3.68 3.06
N VAL A 226 -13.55 -2.70 2.16
CA VAL A 226 -13.04 -2.81 0.79
C VAL A 226 -11.55 -2.48 0.75
N THR A 227 -11.17 -1.27 1.17
CA THR A 227 -9.78 -0.81 1.08
C THR A 227 -8.91 -1.29 2.25
N GLY A 228 -9.53 -1.51 3.41
CA GLY A 228 -8.88 -2.07 4.59
C GLY A 228 -8.78 -3.59 4.53
N LEU A 229 -9.88 -4.31 4.79
CA LEU A 229 -9.83 -5.76 5.01
C LEU A 229 -9.52 -6.54 3.72
N VAL A 230 -10.32 -6.35 2.67
CA VAL A 230 -10.19 -7.15 1.44
C VAL A 230 -8.90 -6.82 0.72
N ALA A 231 -8.63 -5.54 0.47
CA ALA A 231 -7.42 -5.12 -0.22
C ALA A 231 -6.15 -5.52 0.53
N LEU A 232 -6.07 -5.27 1.84
CA LEU A 232 -4.90 -5.66 2.63
C LEU A 232 -4.74 -7.19 2.75
N THR A 233 -5.84 -7.95 2.78
CA THR A 233 -5.76 -9.42 2.76
C THR A 233 -5.12 -9.91 1.46
N LEU A 234 -5.57 -9.40 0.31
CA LEU A 234 -4.97 -9.71 -0.99
C LEU A 234 -3.51 -9.26 -1.06
N TYR A 235 -3.23 -8.07 -0.56
CA TYR A 235 -1.90 -7.48 -0.51
C TYR A 235 -0.92 -8.34 0.28
N TYR A 236 -1.21 -8.66 1.55
CA TYR A 236 -0.31 -9.46 2.38
C TYR A 236 -0.18 -10.90 1.89
N TYR A 237 -1.26 -11.48 1.37
CA TYR A 237 -1.20 -12.81 0.75
C TYR A 237 -0.30 -12.81 -0.50
N GLY A 238 -0.31 -11.74 -1.28
CA GLY A 238 0.61 -11.52 -2.40
C GLY A 238 2.03 -11.23 -1.94
N LEU A 239 2.19 -10.42 -0.88
CA LEU A 239 3.47 -9.97 -0.35
C LEU A 239 4.34 -11.12 0.19
N GLN A 240 3.75 -12.15 0.80
CA GLN A 240 4.47 -13.36 1.22
C GLN A 240 5.23 -14.05 0.08
N ARG A 241 4.75 -13.88 -1.17
CA ARG A 241 5.25 -14.54 -2.39
C ARG A 241 6.00 -13.61 -3.33
N THR A 242 6.13 -12.34 -2.94
CA THR A 242 6.69 -11.29 -3.80
C THR A 242 7.72 -10.48 -3.03
N PRO A 243 8.93 -10.27 -3.58
CA PRO A 243 9.91 -9.36 -2.99
C PRO A 243 9.34 -7.95 -2.82
N ALA A 244 9.75 -7.23 -1.76
CA ALA A 244 9.26 -5.89 -1.44
C ALA A 244 9.45 -4.89 -2.60
N VAL A 245 10.56 -5.01 -3.33
CA VAL A 245 10.86 -4.21 -4.53
C VAL A 245 9.80 -4.38 -5.63
N LEU A 246 9.37 -5.62 -5.90
CA LEU A 246 8.34 -5.90 -6.91
C LEU A 246 6.94 -5.55 -6.41
N SER A 247 6.71 -5.68 -5.10
CA SER A 247 5.45 -5.25 -4.47
C SER A 247 5.22 -3.75 -4.67
N SER A 248 6.25 -2.93 -4.38
CA SER A 248 6.18 -1.48 -4.56
C SER A 248 5.92 -1.05 -6.01
N LEU A 249 6.47 -1.79 -6.99
CA LEU A 249 6.15 -1.52 -8.39
C LEU A 249 4.70 -1.87 -8.72
N SER A 250 4.18 -2.98 -8.19
CA SER A 250 2.78 -3.39 -8.40
C SER A 250 1.78 -2.39 -7.79
N GLU A 251 2.16 -1.73 -6.70
CA GLU A 251 1.36 -0.70 -6.04
C GLU A 251 1.15 0.55 -6.92
N LEU A 252 1.96 0.76 -7.98
CA LEU A 252 1.75 1.81 -8.96
C LEU A 252 0.47 1.64 -9.80
N THR A 253 -0.23 0.52 -9.68
CA THR A 253 -1.58 0.35 -10.25
C THR A 253 -2.62 1.27 -9.57
N TYR A 254 -2.41 1.63 -8.30
CA TYR A 254 -3.28 2.54 -7.55
C TYR A 254 -3.60 3.84 -8.30
N PRO A 255 -2.60 4.64 -8.77
CA PRO A 255 -2.91 5.92 -9.41
C PRO A 255 -3.66 5.79 -10.71
N ALA A 256 -3.43 4.73 -11.48
CA ALA A 256 -4.19 4.50 -12.70
C ALA A 256 -5.69 4.38 -12.39
N VAL A 257 -6.03 3.61 -11.34
CA VAL A 257 -7.43 3.44 -10.91
C VAL A 257 -7.95 4.71 -10.25
N ALA A 258 -7.16 5.41 -9.43
CA ALA A 258 -7.59 6.65 -8.77
C ALA A 258 -7.98 7.73 -9.79
N VAL A 259 -7.24 7.83 -10.90
CA VAL A 259 -7.57 8.75 -11.98
C VAL A 259 -8.83 8.33 -12.73
N ILE A 260 -8.93 7.07 -13.14
CA ILE A 260 -10.11 6.55 -13.83
C ILE A 260 -11.37 6.74 -12.95
N ALA A 261 -11.28 6.37 -11.67
CA ALA A 261 -12.37 6.56 -10.72
C ALA A 261 -12.71 8.06 -10.53
N GLY A 262 -11.70 8.94 -10.50
CA GLY A 262 -11.87 10.41 -10.45
C GLY A 262 -12.62 10.98 -11.66
N ILE A 263 -12.39 10.44 -12.87
CA ILE A 263 -13.13 10.84 -14.08
C ILE A 263 -14.63 10.58 -13.91
N TYR A 264 -14.98 9.34 -13.53
CA TYR A 264 -16.38 8.95 -13.35
C TYR A 264 -17.06 9.68 -12.19
N ALA A 265 -16.32 10.00 -11.12
CA ALA A 265 -16.88 10.67 -9.95
C ALA A 265 -17.03 12.18 -10.13
N TYR A 266 -16.17 12.82 -10.93
CA TYR A 266 -16.06 14.28 -11.03
C TYR A 266 -16.17 14.81 -12.47
N ASP A 267 -16.60 13.97 -13.43
CA ASP A 267 -16.75 14.31 -14.86
C ASP A 267 -15.48 14.97 -15.46
N GLN A 268 -14.32 14.50 -15.04
CA GLN A 268 -13.04 15.06 -15.49
C GLN A 268 -12.59 14.40 -16.79
N HIS A 269 -12.12 15.21 -17.74
CA HIS A 269 -11.52 14.72 -18.96
C HIS A 269 -10.00 14.55 -18.80
N LEU A 270 -9.51 13.34 -19.07
CA LEU A 270 -8.08 13.06 -19.09
C LEU A 270 -7.41 13.68 -20.31
N ALA A 271 -6.30 14.37 -20.04
CA ALA A 271 -5.39 14.77 -21.10
C ALA A 271 -4.74 13.53 -21.74
N TRP A 272 -4.27 13.65 -22.98
CA TRP A 272 -3.57 12.55 -23.67
C TRP A 272 -2.31 12.08 -22.91
N THR A 273 -1.63 12.99 -22.21
CA THR A 273 -0.48 12.70 -21.32
C THR A 273 -0.85 11.74 -20.19
N GLN A 274 -2.02 11.93 -19.60
CA GLN A 274 -2.54 11.07 -18.53
C GLN A 274 -2.88 9.67 -19.04
N TRP A 275 -3.49 9.56 -20.25
CA TRP A 275 -3.73 8.27 -20.89
C TRP A 275 -2.43 7.51 -21.21
N LEU A 276 -1.40 8.23 -21.69
CA LEU A 276 -0.07 7.66 -21.88
C LEU A 276 0.50 7.16 -20.54
N GLY A 277 0.32 7.93 -19.46
CA GLY A 277 0.72 7.55 -18.12
C GLY A 277 0.07 6.26 -17.62
N VAL A 278 -1.25 6.13 -17.79
CA VAL A 278 -2.00 4.91 -17.48
C VAL A 278 -1.44 3.71 -18.26
N ALA A 279 -1.20 3.86 -19.56
CA ALA A 279 -0.66 2.80 -20.40
C ALA A 279 0.75 2.36 -19.96
N LEU A 280 1.62 3.30 -19.57
CA LEU A 280 2.97 3.00 -19.06
C LEU A 280 2.92 2.23 -17.74
N ILE A 281 2.03 2.60 -16.80
CA ILE A 281 1.87 1.91 -15.52
C ILE A 281 1.36 0.49 -15.76
N LEU A 282 0.23 0.35 -16.46
CA LEU A 282 -0.40 -0.96 -16.71
C LEU A 282 0.51 -1.88 -17.51
N GLY A 283 1.22 -1.35 -18.51
CA GLY A 283 2.21 -2.10 -19.29
C GLY A 283 3.36 -2.59 -18.42
N SER A 284 3.90 -1.76 -17.53
CA SER A 284 4.97 -2.12 -16.62
C SER A 284 4.55 -3.22 -15.64
N VAL A 285 3.38 -3.09 -15.04
CA VAL A 285 2.85 -4.08 -14.06
C VAL A 285 2.54 -5.42 -14.73
N THR A 286 1.93 -5.42 -15.92
CA THR A 286 1.60 -6.65 -16.65
C THR A 286 2.84 -7.41 -17.14
N LEU A 287 3.91 -6.71 -17.50
CA LEU A 287 5.14 -7.33 -17.99
C LEU A 287 6.01 -7.92 -16.85
N LEU A 288 5.82 -7.52 -15.61
CA LEU A 288 6.59 -8.00 -14.45
C LEU A 288 6.59 -9.53 -14.28
N PRO A 289 5.45 -10.25 -14.33
CA PRO A 289 5.42 -11.70 -14.14
C PRO A 289 6.14 -12.47 -15.26
N PHE A 290 6.07 -11.97 -16.50
CA PHE A 290 6.63 -12.66 -17.67
C PHE A 290 8.16 -12.65 -17.70
N ARG A 291 8.81 -11.59 -17.27
CA ARG A 291 10.28 -11.54 -17.16
C ARG A 291 10.84 -12.52 -16.13
N ARG A 292 10.05 -12.88 -15.10
CA ARG A 292 10.47 -13.85 -14.08
C ARG A 292 10.51 -15.29 -14.61
N ARG A 293 9.60 -15.68 -15.53
CA ARG A 293 9.54 -17.02 -16.11
C ARG A 293 10.75 -17.34 -16.99
N ARG A 294 11.26 -16.37 -17.78
CA ARG A 294 12.44 -16.55 -18.62
C ARG A 294 13.71 -16.87 -17.83
N VAL A 295 13.92 -16.20 -16.68
CA VAL A 295 15.12 -16.40 -15.85
C VAL A 295 15.12 -17.77 -15.15
N VAL A 296 13.95 -18.34 -14.83
CA VAL A 296 13.85 -19.69 -14.25
C VAL A 296 14.03 -20.78 -15.33
N ALA A 297 13.68 -20.49 -16.57
CA ALA A 297 13.88 -21.42 -17.70
C ALA A 297 15.34 -21.46 -18.19
N GLU A 298 16.14 -20.43 -17.89
CA GLU A 298 17.56 -20.35 -18.27
C GLU A 298 18.53 -20.83 -17.18
N ALA A 299 18.04 -21.30 -16.03
CA ALA A 299 18.90 -21.96 -15.04
C ALA A 299 19.40 -23.31 -15.61
N PRO A 300 20.70 -23.52 -15.78
CA PRO A 300 21.22 -24.75 -16.38
C PRO A 300 20.81 -25.94 -15.50
N ARG A 301 20.30 -27.00 -16.17
CA ARG A 301 20.16 -28.35 -15.62
C ARG A 301 21.54 -29.05 -15.51
N GLU A 302 22.52 -28.38 -14.95
CA GLU A 302 23.80 -28.99 -14.67
C GLU A 302 24.06 -28.99 -13.16
N LEU A 303 24.18 -30.22 -12.67
CA LEU A 303 24.71 -30.74 -11.41
C LEU A 303 23.68 -31.57 -10.62
N LEU A 304 23.20 -32.63 -11.25
CA LEU A 304 22.99 -33.85 -10.49
C LEU A 304 24.31 -34.64 -10.54
N PRO A 305 24.99 -34.88 -9.40
CA PRO A 305 26.12 -35.80 -9.42
C PRO A 305 25.57 -37.18 -9.74
N ALA A 306 26.18 -37.80 -10.75
CA ALA A 306 25.96 -39.20 -11.05
C ALA A 306 26.21 -40.03 -9.77
N ALA A 307 25.15 -40.63 -9.25
CA ALA A 307 25.27 -41.60 -8.18
C ALA A 307 26.16 -42.74 -8.75
N ALA A 308 27.33 -42.87 -8.13
CA ALA A 308 28.26 -43.95 -8.43
C ALA A 308 27.58 -45.28 -8.20
N SER A 309 27.46 -46.08 -9.24
CA SER A 309 27.29 -47.51 -9.18
C SER A 309 28.61 -48.15 -8.68
N ALA A 310 28.60 -48.68 -7.48
CA ALA A 310 29.43 -49.79 -7.06
C ALA A 310 28.78 -50.46 -5.83
#